data_6310b226e9e7e52eb771d7eb1ad11383
#
_entry.id   6310b226e9e7e52eb771d7eb1ad11383
#
_cell.length_a   1.000
_cell.length_b   1.000
_cell.length_c   1.000
_cell.angle_alpha   90.00
_cell.angle_beta   90.00
_cell.angle_gamma   90.00
#
_symmetry.space_group_name_H-M   'P 1'
#
loop_
_entity.id
_entity.type
_entity.pdbx_description
1 polymer ?
#
loop_
_entity_poly.entity_id
_entity_poly.type
_entity_poly.pdbx_seq_one_letter_code
_entity_poly.pdbx_strand_id
1 'polypeptide(L)'
;MRIRALRLVSILCLLVALHPRTSAAQGSGFWGRLSGHAVLAAIHDDPVPGGGSASQLTVVEPMAMLEGGGLRGHLVLHATLDFEGLTMPDGVLGIGDWGEGFNDRRHPHTYAHELMLSGVNLLGGAGSLVNLSLSAGKGFVPFGSDDPMNRPALRFPVNHHWSQILERAVTIAGVKAGPVVAEGALFNGDEPERPGQWPRIGGRFGDSWAIRLTVAPMSGVDLEGSRAKVHSPENRPGAGTDQQKWHASARLDRRLGGGRLYALGEWARTSEAAGFFRFDSELGEAEWSSGRHRMYYQFERTDRPEEERTLDPFRSLRPHLENSILGTTRWAVHTAGFGERFAVLAHRLRIEPFIEASYARVTDIGGGIFSSESFYGRRDFWALTAAVRLAAGMMHRMGRYGVAGETSMAAMMEER
;
A
#
# COMPACT_ATOMS: atom_id res chain seq x y z
N MET A 1 -23.14 1.36 16.01
CA MET A 1 -21.80 1.87 16.34
C MET A 1 -21.14 1.26 17.57
N ARG A 2 -21.73 1.29 18.79
CA ARG A 2 -21.08 0.81 20.03
C ARG A 2 -20.65 -0.68 20.04
N ILE A 3 -21.42 -1.60 19.43
CA ILE A 3 -21.12 -3.05 19.43
C ILE A 3 -19.94 -3.39 18.50
N ARG A 4 -19.74 -2.64 17.42
CA ARG A 4 -18.62 -2.87 16.46
C ARG A 4 -17.29 -2.41 17.05
N ALA A 5 -17.26 -1.26 17.73
CA ALA A 5 -16.06 -0.78 18.41
C ALA A 5 -15.59 -1.72 19.54
N LEU A 6 -16.52 -2.32 20.32
CA LEU A 6 -16.16 -3.27 21.37
C LEU A 6 -15.52 -4.56 20.83
N ARG A 7 -16.00 -5.08 19.69
CA ARG A 7 -15.41 -6.26 19.03
C ARG A 7 -14.00 -6.01 18.52
N LEU A 8 -13.72 -4.81 18.04
CA LEU A 8 -12.39 -4.42 17.56
C LEU A 8 -11.38 -4.24 18.68
N VAL A 9 -11.79 -3.63 19.79
CA VAL A 9 -10.95 -3.56 21.01
C VAL A 9 -10.64 -4.98 21.51
N SER A 10 -11.60 -5.91 21.43
CA SER A 10 -11.38 -7.32 21.81
C SER A 10 -10.41 -8.02 20.86
N ILE A 11 -10.45 -7.77 19.55
CA ILE A 11 -9.50 -8.34 18.57
C ILE A 11 -8.11 -7.75 18.78
N LEU A 12 -7.99 -6.46 19.03
CA LEU A 12 -6.72 -5.80 19.32
C LEU A 12 -6.13 -6.29 20.66
N CYS A 13 -6.97 -6.47 21.70
CA CYS A 13 -6.55 -7.08 22.97
C CYS A 13 -6.13 -8.54 22.79
N LEU A 14 -6.77 -9.30 21.90
CA LEU A 14 -6.40 -10.67 21.58
C LEU A 14 -5.05 -10.73 20.83
N LEU A 15 -4.81 -9.82 19.88
CA LEU A 15 -3.53 -9.67 19.18
C LEU A 15 -2.39 -9.29 20.13
N VAL A 16 -2.65 -8.42 21.11
CA VAL A 16 -1.68 -8.06 22.16
C VAL A 16 -1.46 -9.22 23.14
N ALA A 17 -2.48 -10.06 23.40
CA ALA A 17 -2.38 -11.23 24.28
C ALA A 17 -1.71 -12.45 23.61
N LEU A 18 -1.80 -12.56 22.30
CA LEU A 18 -1.08 -13.56 21.51
C LEU A 18 0.39 -13.10 21.38
N HIS A 19 1.15 -13.33 22.44
CA HIS A 19 2.59 -13.04 22.48
C HIS A 19 3.30 -13.71 21.31
N PRO A 20 4.05 -12.96 20.47
CA PRO A 20 5.06 -13.58 19.66
C PRO A 20 6.18 -14.07 20.60
N ARG A 21 6.03 -15.26 21.10
CA ARG A 21 7.22 -16.00 21.44
C ARG A 21 7.89 -16.26 20.11
N THR A 22 9.05 -15.64 19.83
CA THR A 22 10.02 -16.23 18.95
C THR A 22 10.40 -17.58 19.54
N SER A 23 9.55 -18.59 19.35
CA SER A 23 9.94 -19.97 19.60
C SER A 23 10.79 -20.36 18.41
N ALA A 24 12.05 -19.94 18.41
CA ALA A 24 13.09 -20.73 17.82
C ALA A 24 13.01 -22.06 18.60
N ALA A 25 12.24 -23.01 18.08
CA ALA A 25 12.35 -24.38 18.52
C ALA A 25 13.77 -24.79 18.19
N GLN A 26 14.65 -24.75 19.19
CA GLN A 26 16.02 -25.23 19.07
C GLN A 26 15.94 -26.66 18.53
N GLY A 27 16.27 -26.84 17.25
CA GLY A 27 16.28 -28.12 16.56
C GLY A 27 15.30 -28.32 15.40
N SER A 28 14.16 -27.62 15.30
CA SER A 28 13.17 -27.85 14.23
C SER A 28 13.42 -27.11 12.93
N GLY A 29 14.29 -26.09 12.92
CA GLY A 29 14.54 -25.25 11.74
C GLY A 29 13.32 -24.40 11.30
N PHE A 30 12.28 -24.29 12.16
CA PHE A 30 11.10 -23.44 11.92
C PHE A 30 11.08 -22.25 12.88
N TRP A 31 10.65 -21.10 12.37
CA TRP A 31 10.42 -19.90 13.15
C TRP A 31 9.15 -19.20 12.67
N GLY A 32 8.57 -18.38 13.54
CA GLY A 32 7.41 -17.56 13.18
C GLY A 32 7.33 -16.31 14.05
N ARG A 33 6.77 -15.27 13.51
CA ARG A 33 6.47 -14.03 14.22
C ARG A 33 5.11 -13.48 13.78
N LEU A 34 4.39 -12.95 14.73
CA LEU A 34 3.10 -12.30 14.55
C LEU A 34 3.24 -10.82 14.87
N SER A 35 2.64 -9.97 14.09
CA SER A 35 2.51 -8.54 14.36
C SER A 35 1.11 -8.05 14.06
N GLY A 36 0.75 -6.89 14.57
CA GLY A 36 -0.53 -6.28 14.32
C GLY A 36 -0.44 -4.76 14.30
N HIS A 37 -1.33 -4.14 13.53
CA HIS A 37 -1.40 -2.70 13.32
C HIS A 37 -2.85 -2.26 13.24
N ALA A 38 -3.14 -1.05 13.71
CA ALA A 38 -4.42 -0.37 13.51
C ALA A 38 -4.28 1.12 13.82
N VAL A 39 -5.07 1.96 13.16
CA VAL A 39 -5.15 3.39 13.41
C VAL A 39 -6.59 3.78 13.75
N LEU A 40 -6.81 4.31 14.95
CA LEU A 40 -8.06 4.96 15.31
C LEU A 40 -7.98 6.42 14.87
N ALA A 41 -8.82 6.84 13.93
CA ALA A 41 -8.77 8.15 13.30
C ALA A 41 -10.10 8.90 13.40
N ALA A 42 -10.02 10.18 13.79
CA ALA A 42 -11.06 11.17 13.62
C ALA A 42 -10.66 12.08 12.46
N ILE A 43 -11.43 12.06 11.39
CA ILE A 43 -11.14 12.70 10.10
C ILE A 43 -12.22 13.73 9.81
N HIS A 44 -11.81 14.89 9.30
CA HIS A 44 -12.71 15.94 8.81
C HIS A 44 -12.22 16.41 7.44
N ASP A 45 -13.10 16.31 6.43
CA ASP A 45 -12.84 16.73 5.06
C ASP A 45 -13.78 17.84 4.62
N ASP A 46 -13.26 18.76 3.84
CA ASP A 46 -13.97 19.90 3.27
C ASP A 46 -13.33 20.33 1.93
N PRO A 47 -14.01 20.16 0.77
CA PRO A 47 -15.31 19.53 0.61
C PRO A 47 -15.25 18.00 0.48
N VAL A 48 -16.42 17.37 0.58
CA VAL A 48 -16.66 15.98 0.18
C VAL A 48 -17.43 15.92 -1.15
N PRO A 49 -17.54 14.76 -1.81
CA PRO A 49 -18.39 14.57 -2.99
C PRO A 49 -19.82 15.06 -2.76
N GLY A 50 -20.32 15.89 -3.69
CA GLY A 50 -21.62 16.55 -3.55
C GLY A 50 -21.58 17.89 -2.82
N GLY A 51 -20.40 18.34 -2.38
CA GLY A 51 -20.17 19.60 -1.67
C GLY A 51 -20.43 19.52 -0.16
N GLY A 52 -20.05 20.56 0.56
CA GLY A 52 -20.10 20.60 2.03
C GLY A 52 -18.92 19.91 2.69
N SER A 53 -19.02 19.70 4.00
CA SER A 53 -17.97 19.02 4.79
C SER A 53 -18.51 17.80 5.51
N ALA A 54 -17.65 16.85 5.83
CA ALA A 54 -18.00 15.66 6.59
C ALA A 54 -16.96 15.34 7.66
N SER A 55 -17.38 14.60 8.69
CA SER A 55 -16.47 14.08 9.72
C SER A 55 -16.77 12.61 9.96
N GLN A 56 -15.73 11.83 10.17
CA GLN A 56 -15.80 10.40 10.42
C GLN A 56 -14.92 10.00 11.59
N LEU A 57 -15.38 9.08 12.42
CA LEU A 57 -14.55 8.35 13.38
C LEU A 57 -14.53 6.89 12.97
N THR A 58 -13.33 6.38 12.68
CA THR A 58 -13.17 5.03 12.14
C THR A 58 -11.85 4.39 12.59
N VAL A 59 -11.72 3.09 12.32
CA VAL A 59 -10.45 2.38 12.44
C VAL A 59 -9.99 2.01 11.05
N VAL A 60 -8.82 2.51 10.67
CA VAL A 60 -8.17 2.28 9.38
C VAL A 60 -6.95 1.37 9.56
N GLU A 61 -6.56 0.68 8.51
CA GLU A 61 -5.42 -0.25 8.50
C GLU A 61 -5.44 -1.29 9.64
N PRO A 62 -6.58 -1.89 10.01
CA PRO A 62 -6.61 -2.91 11.05
C PRO A 62 -6.06 -4.24 10.50
N MET A 63 -4.78 -4.48 10.69
CA MET A 63 -4.06 -5.60 10.09
C MET A 63 -3.46 -6.55 11.12
N ALA A 64 -3.41 -7.84 10.74
CA ALA A 64 -2.60 -8.85 11.39
C ALA A 64 -1.64 -9.48 10.39
N MET A 65 -0.35 -9.53 10.73
CA MET A 65 0.69 -10.04 9.86
C MET A 65 1.37 -11.24 10.50
N LEU A 66 1.55 -12.30 9.71
CA LEU A 66 2.32 -13.48 10.07
C LEU A 66 3.50 -13.59 9.11
N GLU A 67 4.67 -13.75 9.66
CA GLU A 67 5.86 -14.15 8.91
C GLU A 67 6.41 -15.42 9.53
N GLY A 68 6.75 -16.38 8.69
CA GLY A 68 7.30 -17.65 9.15
C GLY A 68 8.32 -18.22 8.17
N GLY A 69 9.24 -19.00 8.68
CA GLY A 69 10.25 -19.66 7.86
C GLY A 69 10.51 -21.10 8.30
N GLY A 70 11.00 -21.89 7.35
CA GLY A 70 11.31 -23.31 7.56
C GLY A 70 12.42 -23.79 6.63
N LEU A 71 12.69 -25.10 6.67
CA LEU A 71 13.68 -25.77 5.83
C LEU A 71 15.05 -25.06 5.90
N ARG A 72 15.51 -24.71 7.10
CA ARG A 72 16.77 -23.98 7.36
C ARG A 72 16.82 -22.61 6.68
N GLY A 73 15.68 -21.93 6.55
CA GLY A 73 15.59 -20.61 5.94
C GLY A 73 15.38 -20.61 4.42
N HIS A 74 15.22 -21.78 3.79
CA HIS A 74 14.91 -21.85 2.36
C HIS A 74 13.44 -21.61 2.02
N LEU A 75 12.54 -21.64 3.02
CA LEU A 75 11.12 -21.38 2.82
C LEU A 75 10.67 -20.25 3.74
N VAL A 76 9.98 -19.26 3.17
CA VAL A 76 9.43 -18.10 3.89
C VAL A 76 7.98 -17.90 3.50
N LEU A 77 7.11 -17.77 4.51
CA LEU A 77 5.70 -17.44 4.38
C LEU A 77 5.47 -16.01 4.85
N HIS A 78 4.80 -15.20 4.04
CA HIS A 78 4.22 -13.93 4.43
C HIS A 78 2.70 -14.01 4.31
N ALA A 79 1.99 -13.61 5.36
CA ALA A 79 0.54 -13.48 5.33
C ALA A 79 0.13 -12.18 6.03
N THR A 80 -0.72 -11.41 5.37
CA THR A 80 -1.34 -10.19 5.92
C THR A 80 -2.84 -10.33 5.80
N LEU A 81 -3.53 -10.26 6.94
CA LEU A 81 -4.98 -10.15 7.02
C LEU A 81 -5.33 -8.70 7.25
N ASP A 82 -6.19 -8.16 6.41
CA ASP A 82 -6.74 -6.81 6.50
C ASP A 82 -8.21 -6.89 6.90
N PHE A 83 -8.60 -6.12 7.90
CA PHE A 83 -9.96 -6.11 8.43
C PHE A 83 -10.71 -4.80 8.12
N GLU A 84 -10.24 -4.00 7.17
CA GLU A 84 -10.89 -2.76 6.73
C GLU A 84 -12.35 -2.97 6.32
N GLY A 85 -12.65 -4.11 5.67
CA GLY A 85 -14.02 -4.47 5.32
C GLY A 85 -14.98 -4.60 6.51
N LEU A 86 -14.47 -4.70 7.75
CA LEU A 86 -15.26 -4.73 8.99
C LEU A 86 -15.38 -3.35 9.65
N THR A 87 -14.40 -2.47 9.44
CA THR A 87 -14.29 -1.19 10.15
C THR A 87 -14.77 -0.01 9.32
N MET A 88 -14.54 -0.07 7.99
CA MET A 88 -14.92 0.97 7.04
C MET A 88 -15.58 0.39 5.77
N PRO A 89 -16.71 -0.36 5.89
CA PRO A 89 -17.34 -1.04 4.76
C PRO A 89 -17.83 -0.08 3.67
N ASP A 90 -18.05 1.18 4.03
CA ASP A 90 -18.54 2.23 3.14
C ASP A 90 -17.41 3.20 2.73
N GLY A 91 -16.13 2.81 2.94
CA GLY A 91 -14.97 3.64 2.69
C GLY A 91 -14.64 4.57 3.86
N VAL A 92 -13.65 5.43 3.65
CA VAL A 92 -13.09 6.33 4.65
C VAL A 92 -12.85 7.72 4.06
N LEU A 93 -13.11 8.77 4.85
CA LEU A 93 -12.77 10.14 4.48
C LEU A 93 -11.26 10.38 4.62
N GLY A 94 -10.72 11.28 3.80
CA GLY A 94 -9.37 11.81 3.91
C GLY A 94 -8.23 10.85 3.57
N ILE A 95 -8.52 9.58 3.27
CA ILE A 95 -7.53 8.56 2.95
C ILE A 95 -7.67 8.15 1.49
N GLY A 96 -6.92 8.82 0.64
CA GLY A 96 -6.86 8.57 -0.80
C GLY A 96 -8.12 8.93 -1.55
N ASP A 97 -9.01 9.61 -0.87
CA ASP A 97 -10.32 9.58 -1.39
C ASP A 97 -10.79 10.88 -1.97
N TRP A 98 -10.63 11.98 -1.52
CA TRP A 98 -11.42 13.03 -2.15
C TRP A 98 -12.14 12.56 -3.44
N GLY A 99 -12.94 11.49 -3.26
CA GLY A 99 -13.69 10.84 -4.33
C GLY A 99 -13.27 9.42 -4.66
N GLU A 100 -12.01 9.06 -4.64
CA GLU A 100 -11.56 7.73 -5.03
C GLU A 100 -11.70 6.70 -3.90
N GLY A 101 -11.03 6.85 -2.77
CA GLY A 101 -11.12 5.90 -1.67
C GLY A 101 -12.53 5.78 -1.08
N PHE A 102 -13.31 6.86 -1.08
CA PHE A 102 -14.70 6.86 -0.64
C PHE A 102 -15.65 6.21 -1.65
N ASN A 103 -15.45 6.43 -2.94
CA ASN A 103 -16.32 5.96 -4.01
C ASN A 103 -15.82 4.71 -4.70
N ASP A 104 -14.54 4.38 -4.58
CA ASP A 104 -13.96 3.20 -5.20
C ASP A 104 -14.33 1.93 -4.43
N ARG A 105 -14.95 0.96 -5.10
CA ARG A 105 -15.34 -0.33 -4.52
C ARG A 105 -14.16 -1.26 -4.21
N ARG A 106 -12.98 -0.97 -4.69
CA ARG A 106 -11.74 -1.68 -4.37
C ARG A 106 -11.26 -1.37 -2.95
N HIS A 107 -11.79 -0.31 -2.34
CA HIS A 107 -11.61 -0.02 -0.93
C HIS A 107 -12.91 -0.26 -0.16
N PRO A 108 -12.86 -0.98 0.93
CA PRO A 108 -11.70 -1.56 1.64
C PRO A 108 -11.06 -2.74 0.89
N HIS A 109 -9.80 -2.99 1.21
CA HIS A 109 -9.01 -4.11 0.67
C HIS A 109 -9.58 -5.48 1.04
N THR A 110 -9.04 -6.56 0.43
CA THR A 110 -9.51 -7.91 0.75
C THR A 110 -8.98 -8.41 2.07
N TYR A 111 -9.78 -9.25 2.76
CA TYR A 111 -9.40 -9.85 4.06
C TYR A 111 -8.08 -10.61 4.02
N ALA A 112 -7.76 -11.28 2.92
CA ALA A 112 -6.44 -11.89 2.71
C ALA A 112 -5.63 -10.96 1.79
N HIS A 113 -5.05 -9.91 2.35
CA HIS A 113 -4.30 -8.91 1.61
C HIS A 113 -3.02 -9.50 0.99
N GLU A 114 -2.27 -10.29 1.76
CA GLU A 114 -1.14 -11.09 1.28
C GLU A 114 -1.23 -12.53 1.80
N LEU A 115 -0.86 -13.48 0.95
CA LEU A 115 -0.60 -14.87 1.30
C LEU A 115 0.43 -15.40 0.31
N MET A 116 1.72 -15.21 0.62
CA MET A 116 2.84 -15.49 -0.28
C MET A 116 3.79 -16.49 0.32
N LEU A 117 4.16 -17.49 -0.47
CA LEU A 117 5.17 -18.48 -0.13
C LEU A 117 6.39 -18.27 -1.04
N SER A 118 7.57 -18.16 -0.43
CA SER A 118 8.84 -17.92 -1.12
C SER A 118 9.81 -19.04 -0.85
N GLY A 119 10.35 -19.66 -1.91
CA GLY A 119 11.58 -20.39 -1.88
C GLY A 119 12.76 -19.43 -2.07
N VAL A 120 13.65 -19.34 -1.09
CA VAL A 120 14.82 -18.45 -1.11
C VAL A 120 16.12 -19.27 -1.10
N ASN A 121 17.23 -18.65 -1.49
CA ASN A 121 18.53 -19.34 -1.57
C ASN A 121 18.49 -20.58 -2.47
N LEU A 122 17.70 -20.55 -3.56
CA LEU A 122 17.56 -21.66 -4.51
C LEU A 122 18.84 -21.87 -5.33
N LEU A 123 19.61 -20.82 -5.55
CA LEU A 123 20.94 -20.83 -6.11
C LEU A 123 21.81 -19.90 -5.24
N GLY A 124 22.90 -20.40 -4.70
CA GLY A 124 23.72 -19.71 -3.71
C GLY A 124 23.15 -19.90 -2.29
N GLY A 125 23.92 -19.52 -1.28
CA GLY A 125 23.51 -19.51 0.13
C GLY A 125 23.26 -18.11 0.66
N ALA A 126 22.82 -17.99 1.90
CA ALA A 126 22.72 -16.70 2.59
C ALA A 126 24.09 -16.00 2.56
N GLY A 127 24.15 -14.76 2.07
CA GLY A 127 25.38 -13.99 1.90
C GLY A 127 26.13 -14.23 0.57
N SER A 128 25.65 -15.13 -0.32
CA SER A 128 26.24 -15.28 -1.66
C SER A 128 26.07 -14.01 -2.48
N LEU A 129 27.06 -13.72 -3.33
CA LEU A 129 27.01 -12.61 -4.27
C LEU A 129 25.82 -12.73 -5.23
N VAL A 130 25.49 -13.96 -5.64
CA VAL A 130 24.32 -14.27 -6.49
C VAL A 130 23.38 -15.18 -5.71
N ASN A 131 22.10 -14.82 -5.70
CA ASN A 131 21.03 -15.58 -5.07
C ASN A 131 19.78 -15.59 -5.94
N LEU A 132 19.02 -16.68 -5.91
CA LEU A 132 17.78 -16.89 -6.66
C LEU A 132 16.64 -17.18 -5.70
N SER A 133 15.46 -16.64 -5.99
CA SER A 133 14.22 -16.97 -5.30
C SER A 133 13.06 -17.18 -6.27
N LEU A 134 12.06 -17.93 -5.81
CA LEU A 134 10.78 -18.11 -6.47
C LEU A 134 9.67 -17.92 -5.43
N SER A 135 8.73 -17.02 -5.69
CA SER A 135 7.60 -16.73 -4.81
C SER A 135 6.29 -16.91 -5.54
N ALA A 136 5.27 -17.41 -4.85
CA ALA A 136 3.94 -17.56 -5.44
C ALA A 136 2.86 -17.41 -4.37
N GLY A 137 1.70 -16.90 -4.77
CA GLY A 137 0.54 -16.73 -3.89
C GLY A 137 -0.38 -15.62 -4.33
N LYS A 138 -1.08 -15.04 -3.34
CA LYS A 138 -1.83 -13.79 -3.49
C LYS A 138 -1.04 -12.67 -2.83
N GLY A 139 -0.80 -11.57 -3.54
CA GLY A 139 -0.04 -10.45 -2.99
C GLY A 139 0.25 -9.37 -4.00
N PHE A 140 1.31 -8.64 -3.76
CA PHE A 140 1.77 -7.54 -4.60
C PHE A 140 2.61 -8.05 -5.77
N VAL A 141 2.40 -7.43 -6.91
CA VAL A 141 3.25 -7.63 -8.09
C VAL A 141 4.54 -6.81 -7.91
N PRO A 142 5.72 -7.26 -8.40
CA PRO A 142 6.95 -6.47 -8.34
C PRO A 142 6.89 -5.26 -9.30
N PHE A 143 6.10 -4.28 -8.90
CA PHE A 143 5.88 -3.01 -9.57
C PHE A 143 5.72 -1.91 -8.53
N GLY A 144 6.38 -0.79 -8.74
CA GLY A 144 6.30 0.35 -7.83
C GLY A 144 7.14 0.23 -6.57
N SER A 145 6.99 1.23 -5.72
CA SER A 145 7.71 1.37 -4.45
C SER A 145 6.99 0.66 -3.29
N ASP A 146 7.00 1.25 -2.11
CA ASP A 146 6.36 0.69 -0.93
C ASP A 146 4.86 0.97 -0.89
N ASP A 147 4.13 0.05 -0.26
CA ASP A 147 2.71 0.23 0.05
C ASP A 147 2.49 1.49 0.90
N PRO A 148 1.43 2.30 0.62
CA PRO A 148 1.09 3.47 1.44
C PRO A 148 0.92 3.17 2.92
N MET A 149 0.44 1.99 3.30
CA MET A 149 0.32 1.57 4.70
C MET A 149 1.68 1.46 5.43
N ASN A 150 2.78 1.38 4.69
CA ASN A 150 4.15 1.42 5.22
C ASN A 150 4.76 2.83 5.21
N ARG A 151 4.05 3.83 4.68
CA ARG A 151 4.54 5.20 4.51
C ARG A 151 4.21 6.09 5.73
N PRO A 152 4.83 7.28 5.84
CA PRO A 152 4.62 8.17 6.97
C PRO A 152 3.19 8.69 7.11
N ALA A 153 2.61 9.19 6.03
CA ALA A 153 1.27 9.78 6.04
C ALA A 153 0.19 8.70 6.20
N LEU A 154 -0.87 9.02 6.93
CA LEU A 154 -2.05 8.15 7.01
C LEU A 154 -2.89 8.27 5.73
N ARG A 155 -2.96 9.47 5.19
CA ARG A 155 -3.67 9.70 3.94
C ARG A 155 -2.99 8.96 2.80
N PHE A 156 -3.73 8.11 2.11
CA PHE A 156 -3.23 7.46 0.90
C PHE A 156 -3.03 8.49 -0.21
N PRO A 157 -1.94 8.39 -0.98
CA PRO A 157 -1.75 9.23 -2.13
C PRO A 157 -2.79 8.89 -3.23
N VAL A 158 -3.18 9.88 -4.00
CA VAL A 158 -4.09 9.73 -5.16
C VAL A 158 -3.49 8.75 -6.19
N ASN A 159 -2.15 8.65 -6.20
CA ASN A 159 -1.41 7.82 -7.16
C ASN A 159 -1.29 6.34 -6.76
N HIS A 160 -1.84 5.88 -5.66
CA HIS A 160 -1.53 4.53 -5.18
C HIS A 160 -1.88 3.43 -6.19
N HIS A 161 -2.94 3.61 -6.98
CA HIS A 161 -3.25 2.71 -8.09
C HIS A 161 -2.30 2.85 -9.29
N TRP A 162 -1.58 3.97 -9.44
CA TRP A 162 -0.60 4.16 -10.50
C TRP A 162 0.76 3.60 -10.12
N SER A 163 1.10 3.68 -8.85
CA SER A 163 2.41 3.29 -8.32
C SER A 163 2.45 1.86 -7.77
N GLN A 164 1.35 1.12 -7.79
CA GLN A 164 1.27 -0.24 -7.26
C GLN A 164 0.37 -1.15 -8.11
N ILE A 165 0.55 -2.45 -7.95
CA ILE A 165 -0.34 -3.52 -8.42
C ILE A 165 -0.41 -4.54 -7.29
N LEU A 166 -1.53 -4.55 -6.56
CA LEU A 166 -1.69 -5.34 -5.35
C LEU A 166 -2.83 -6.36 -5.47
N GLU A 167 -2.83 -7.34 -4.55
CA GLU A 167 -3.90 -8.33 -4.41
C GLU A 167 -4.12 -9.23 -5.63
N ARG A 168 -3.05 -9.55 -6.38
CA ARG A 168 -3.09 -10.48 -7.53
C ARG A 168 -2.68 -11.89 -7.13
N ALA A 169 -3.19 -12.90 -7.84
CA ALA A 169 -2.52 -14.20 -7.89
C ALA A 169 -1.26 -14.03 -8.72
N VAL A 170 -0.09 -14.22 -8.12
CA VAL A 170 1.19 -13.87 -8.73
C VAL A 170 2.24 -14.96 -8.51
N THR A 171 3.10 -15.14 -9.51
CA THR A 171 4.37 -15.88 -9.38
C THR A 171 5.52 -14.95 -9.74
N ILE A 172 6.53 -14.88 -8.89
CA ILE A 172 7.67 -13.96 -8.99
C ILE A 172 8.96 -14.76 -8.98
N ALA A 173 9.79 -14.58 -10.00
CA ALA A 173 11.18 -15.03 -9.99
C ALA A 173 12.07 -13.83 -9.68
N GLY A 174 12.97 -13.96 -8.69
CA GLY A 174 13.88 -12.93 -8.26
C GLY A 174 15.33 -13.37 -8.29
N VAL A 175 16.21 -12.53 -8.81
CA VAL A 175 17.67 -12.71 -8.82
C VAL A 175 18.32 -11.53 -8.13
N LYS A 176 19.16 -11.80 -7.13
CA LYS A 176 20.06 -10.82 -6.51
C LYS A 176 21.47 -11.04 -7.02
N ALA A 177 22.13 -9.96 -7.43
CA ALA A 177 23.54 -9.95 -7.82
C ALA A 177 24.23 -8.73 -7.18
N GLY A 178 24.92 -8.95 -6.06
CA GLY A 178 25.50 -7.87 -5.26
C GLY A 178 24.44 -6.85 -4.82
N PRO A 179 24.58 -5.56 -5.18
CA PRO A 179 23.63 -4.51 -4.81
C PRO A 179 22.37 -4.46 -5.72
N VAL A 180 22.28 -5.34 -6.72
CA VAL A 180 21.21 -5.33 -7.72
C VAL A 180 20.25 -6.48 -7.46
N VAL A 181 18.94 -6.19 -7.48
CA VAL A 181 17.86 -7.18 -7.46
C VAL A 181 17.00 -6.96 -8.70
N ALA A 182 16.83 -8.03 -9.49
CA ALA A 182 15.93 -8.07 -10.63
C ALA A 182 14.79 -9.06 -10.33
N GLU A 183 13.55 -8.65 -10.58
CA GLU A 183 12.35 -9.45 -10.38
C GLU A 183 11.52 -9.47 -11.67
N GLY A 184 10.93 -10.61 -11.97
CA GLY A 184 9.98 -10.79 -13.05
C GLY A 184 8.77 -11.57 -12.56
N ALA A 185 7.57 -11.18 -12.99
CA ALA A 185 6.34 -11.79 -12.52
C ALA A 185 5.33 -12.05 -13.65
N LEU A 186 4.55 -13.13 -13.46
CA LEU A 186 3.32 -13.40 -14.17
C LEU A 186 2.16 -13.40 -13.17
N PHE A 187 1.04 -12.79 -13.54
CA PHE A 187 -0.11 -12.67 -12.67
C PHE A 187 -1.43 -12.57 -13.44
N ASN A 188 -2.57 -12.61 -12.71
CA ASN A 188 -3.88 -12.31 -13.27
C ASN A 188 -4.12 -10.80 -13.28
N GLY A 189 -4.69 -10.28 -14.36
CA GLY A 189 -4.92 -8.83 -14.48
C GLY A 189 -6.04 -8.28 -13.61
N ASP A 190 -7.08 -9.10 -13.33
CA ASP A 190 -8.27 -8.64 -12.60
C ASP A 190 -7.99 -8.27 -11.14
N GLU A 191 -8.58 -7.19 -10.70
CA GLU A 191 -8.52 -6.69 -9.33
C GLU A 191 -9.75 -7.15 -8.52
N PRO A 192 -9.58 -7.59 -7.27
CA PRO A 192 -10.71 -7.83 -6.39
C PRO A 192 -11.45 -6.52 -6.07
N GLU A 193 -12.79 -6.57 -6.11
CA GLU A 193 -13.67 -5.41 -5.86
C GLU A 193 -14.37 -5.48 -4.49
N ARG A 194 -14.15 -6.54 -3.71
CA ARG A 194 -14.85 -6.78 -2.43
C ARG A 194 -13.93 -7.47 -1.44
N PRO A 195 -14.06 -7.22 -0.13
CA PRO A 195 -13.19 -7.78 0.90
C PRO A 195 -13.11 -9.31 0.92
N GLY A 196 -14.16 -10.03 0.55
CA GLY A 196 -14.18 -11.50 0.49
C GLY A 196 -13.78 -12.09 -0.87
N GLN A 197 -13.37 -11.28 -1.83
CA GLN A 197 -13.15 -11.72 -3.20
C GLN A 197 -11.69 -12.16 -3.42
N TRP A 198 -11.53 -13.27 -4.16
CA TRP A 198 -10.22 -13.76 -4.58
C TRP A 198 -9.93 -13.40 -6.04
N PRO A 199 -8.64 -13.23 -6.42
CA PRO A 199 -8.24 -13.08 -7.81
C PRO A 199 -8.74 -14.25 -8.67
N ARG A 200 -9.09 -13.98 -9.91
CA ARG A 200 -9.57 -15.01 -10.83
C ARG A 200 -8.38 -15.73 -11.47
N ILE A 201 -8.00 -16.88 -10.93
CA ILE A 201 -6.86 -17.66 -11.46
C ILE A 201 -7.25 -18.36 -12.76
N GLY A 202 -8.39 -19.06 -12.77
CA GLY A 202 -8.85 -19.82 -13.94
C GLY A 202 -9.09 -18.93 -15.17
N GLY A 203 -8.33 -19.16 -16.24
CA GLY A 203 -8.41 -18.42 -17.50
C GLY A 203 -7.81 -17.00 -17.49
N ARG A 204 -7.26 -16.55 -16.35
CA ARG A 204 -6.67 -15.21 -16.22
C ARG A 204 -5.21 -15.22 -15.75
N PHE A 205 -4.74 -16.27 -15.08
CA PHE A 205 -3.35 -16.32 -14.60
C PHE A 205 -2.37 -16.32 -15.78
N GLY A 206 -1.41 -15.39 -15.73
CA GLY A 206 -0.39 -15.21 -16.76
C GLY A 206 -0.81 -14.30 -17.93
N ASP A 207 -2.01 -13.70 -17.90
CA ASP A 207 -2.44 -12.71 -18.88
C ASP A 207 -1.72 -11.37 -18.72
N SER A 208 -1.05 -11.17 -17.59
CA SER A 208 -0.36 -9.95 -17.19
C SER A 208 1.06 -10.26 -16.72
N TRP A 209 1.95 -9.28 -16.85
CA TRP A 209 3.36 -9.42 -16.45
C TRP A 209 3.93 -8.12 -15.90
N ALA A 210 4.96 -8.23 -15.06
CA ALA A 210 5.75 -7.11 -14.55
C ALA A 210 7.23 -7.46 -14.43
N ILE A 211 8.06 -6.43 -14.48
CA ILE A 211 9.49 -6.48 -14.15
C ILE A 211 9.83 -5.32 -13.22
N ARG A 212 10.72 -5.57 -12.25
CA ARG A 212 11.29 -4.54 -11.37
C ARG A 212 12.79 -4.74 -11.23
N LEU A 213 13.53 -3.65 -11.29
CA LEU A 213 14.94 -3.57 -11.01
C LEU A 213 15.14 -2.65 -9.80
N THR A 214 15.80 -3.15 -8.77
CA THR A 214 16.20 -2.39 -7.59
C THR A 214 17.72 -2.37 -7.50
N VAL A 215 18.31 -1.20 -7.30
CA VAL A 215 19.74 -1.02 -7.06
C VAL A 215 19.91 -0.36 -5.68
N ALA A 216 20.63 -1.03 -4.78
CA ALA A 216 20.99 -0.52 -3.46
C ALA A 216 22.47 -0.13 -3.45
N PRO A 217 22.87 1.08 -3.92
CA PRO A 217 24.27 1.46 -4.08
C PRO A 217 25.01 1.59 -2.75
N MET A 218 24.27 1.83 -1.69
CA MET A 218 24.75 1.88 -0.30
C MET A 218 23.60 1.58 0.67
N SER A 219 23.92 1.26 1.92
CA SER A 219 22.92 1.01 2.96
C SER A 219 21.94 2.18 3.09
N GLY A 220 20.64 1.88 3.12
CA GLY A 220 19.56 2.85 3.24
C GLY A 220 19.28 3.71 1.99
N VAL A 221 19.81 3.34 0.81
CA VAL A 221 19.49 3.99 -0.47
C VAL A 221 19.04 2.94 -1.46
N ASP A 222 17.82 3.07 -1.98
CA ASP A 222 17.28 2.24 -3.05
C ASP A 222 16.90 3.11 -4.25
N LEU A 223 17.29 2.66 -5.43
CA LEU A 223 16.85 3.19 -6.72
C LEU A 223 16.07 2.09 -7.41
N GLU A 224 14.86 2.40 -7.86
CA GLU A 224 13.98 1.41 -8.47
C GLU A 224 13.43 1.88 -9.81
N GLY A 225 13.29 0.93 -10.73
CA GLY A 225 12.55 1.12 -11.97
C GLY A 225 11.69 -0.11 -12.24
N SER A 226 10.45 0.08 -12.67
CA SER A 226 9.57 -1.04 -12.98
C SER A 226 8.65 -0.75 -14.18
N ARG A 227 8.23 -1.83 -14.83
CA ARG A 227 7.28 -1.82 -15.94
C ARG A 227 6.32 -2.99 -15.82
N ALA A 228 5.05 -2.75 -16.16
CA ALA A 228 4.05 -3.79 -16.19
C ALA A 228 3.09 -3.62 -17.37
N LYS A 229 2.53 -4.76 -17.82
CA LYS A 229 1.32 -4.82 -18.63
C LYS A 229 0.26 -5.54 -17.83
N VAL A 230 -0.89 -4.89 -17.62
CA VAL A 230 -2.03 -5.43 -16.89
C VAL A 230 -3.17 -5.61 -17.90
N HIS A 231 -3.62 -6.84 -18.09
CA HIS A 231 -4.72 -7.15 -18.99
C HIS A 231 -6.06 -6.93 -18.28
N SER A 232 -6.88 -6.02 -18.81
CA SER A 232 -8.27 -5.80 -18.39
C SER A 232 -8.45 -5.78 -16.85
N PRO A 233 -7.82 -4.85 -16.11
CA PRO A 233 -7.87 -4.87 -14.64
C PRO A 233 -9.27 -4.62 -14.09
N GLU A 234 -10.06 -3.80 -14.76
CA GLU A 234 -11.38 -3.35 -14.32
C GLU A 234 -12.51 -4.32 -14.71
N ASN A 235 -12.25 -5.23 -15.68
CA ASN A 235 -13.24 -6.19 -16.14
C ASN A 235 -12.79 -7.62 -15.84
N ARG A 236 -13.33 -8.24 -14.80
CA ARG A 236 -12.96 -9.57 -14.33
C ARG A 236 -13.04 -10.69 -15.39
N PRO A 237 -13.99 -10.70 -16.33
CA PRO A 237 -13.99 -11.63 -17.45
C PRO A 237 -12.81 -11.49 -18.43
N GLY A 238 -12.13 -10.33 -18.44
CA GLY A 238 -10.99 -10.09 -19.33
C GLY A 238 -11.36 -9.50 -20.68
N ALA A 239 -12.50 -8.83 -20.79
CA ALA A 239 -12.98 -8.21 -22.03
C ALA A 239 -12.67 -6.71 -22.13
N GLY A 240 -11.97 -6.17 -21.16
CA GLY A 240 -11.69 -4.75 -21.08
C GLY A 240 -10.34 -4.34 -21.66
N THR A 241 -9.98 -3.07 -21.43
CA THR A 241 -8.75 -2.48 -21.95
C THR A 241 -7.53 -2.89 -21.13
N ASP A 242 -6.38 -2.93 -21.80
CA ASP A 242 -5.10 -3.17 -21.16
C ASP A 242 -4.51 -1.88 -20.62
N GLN A 243 -3.82 -1.98 -19.49
CA GLN A 243 -2.97 -0.93 -18.94
C GLN A 243 -1.50 -1.23 -19.19
N GLN A 244 -0.75 -0.20 -19.60
CA GLN A 244 0.70 -0.19 -19.60
C GLN A 244 1.16 0.74 -18.46
N LYS A 245 2.03 0.23 -17.61
CA LYS A 245 2.49 0.97 -16.42
C LYS A 245 4.01 1.09 -16.41
N TRP A 246 4.48 2.25 -15.97
CA TRP A 246 5.90 2.57 -15.73
C TRP A 246 6.04 3.24 -14.39
N HIS A 247 7.14 2.96 -13.72
CA HIS A 247 7.45 3.54 -12.43
C HIS A 247 8.95 3.71 -12.26
N ALA A 248 9.34 4.79 -11.58
CA ALA A 248 10.69 5.01 -11.10
C ALA A 248 10.66 5.67 -9.74
N SER A 249 11.53 5.24 -8.83
CA SER A 249 11.65 5.87 -7.51
C SER A 249 13.09 5.88 -6.98
N ALA A 250 13.33 6.80 -6.04
CA ALA A 250 14.54 6.85 -5.23
C ALA A 250 14.14 6.99 -3.77
N ARG A 251 14.64 6.10 -2.92
CA ARG A 251 14.39 6.08 -1.48
C ARG A 251 15.67 6.25 -0.70
N LEU A 252 15.60 7.07 0.35
CA LEU A 252 16.63 7.22 1.38
C LEU A 252 16.01 6.87 2.73
N ASP A 253 16.69 6.06 3.53
CA ASP A 253 16.31 5.73 4.88
C ASP A 253 17.57 5.53 5.74
N ARG A 254 17.99 6.59 6.45
CA ARG A 254 19.28 6.59 7.14
C ARG A 254 19.23 7.35 8.46
N ARG A 255 20.11 6.96 9.38
CA ARG A 255 20.42 7.78 10.56
C ARG A 255 21.30 8.97 10.16
N LEU A 256 20.87 10.17 10.53
CA LEU A 256 21.58 11.43 10.33
C LEU A 256 21.58 12.22 11.64
N GLY A 257 22.75 12.53 12.18
CA GLY A 257 22.85 13.23 13.46
C GLY A 257 22.12 12.49 14.58
N GLY A 258 21.26 13.20 15.33
CA GLY A 258 20.48 12.63 16.46
C GLY A 258 19.15 12.00 16.04
N GLY A 259 18.88 11.76 14.75
CA GLY A 259 17.60 11.25 14.26
C GLY A 259 17.74 10.31 13.07
N ARG A 260 16.59 9.94 12.49
CA ARG A 260 16.47 9.16 11.27
C ARG A 260 15.73 9.99 10.21
N LEU A 261 16.26 10.03 9.02
CA LEU A 261 15.63 10.62 7.85
C LEU A 261 15.20 9.50 6.92
N TYR A 262 13.90 9.46 6.63
CA TYR A 262 13.33 8.75 5.49
C TYR A 262 12.94 9.79 4.43
N ALA A 263 13.15 9.49 3.16
CA ALA A 263 12.67 10.27 2.03
C ALA A 263 12.39 9.34 0.83
N LEU A 264 11.36 9.65 0.07
CA LEU A 264 10.99 8.97 -1.17
C LEU A 264 10.64 10.00 -2.23
N GLY A 265 11.21 9.84 -3.42
CA GLY A 265 10.76 10.49 -4.64
C GLY A 265 10.26 9.42 -5.60
N GLU A 266 9.08 9.62 -6.19
CA GLU A 266 8.41 8.64 -7.03
C GLU A 266 7.80 9.31 -8.26
N TRP A 267 7.93 8.66 -9.41
CA TRP A 267 7.22 8.97 -10.63
C TRP A 267 6.53 7.71 -11.13
N ALA A 268 5.27 7.85 -11.53
CA ALA A 268 4.49 6.75 -12.11
C ALA A 268 3.70 7.24 -13.32
N ARG A 269 3.47 6.33 -14.27
CA ARG A 269 2.63 6.55 -15.44
C ARG A 269 1.80 5.33 -15.73
N THR A 270 0.51 5.52 -15.94
CA THR A 270 -0.40 4.51 -16.51
C THR A 270 -0.96 5.01 -17.82
N SER A 271 -0.99 4.12 -18.82
CA SER A 271 -1.56 4.39 -20.14
C SER A 271 -2.57 3.29 -20.48
N GLU A 272 -3.77 3.68 -20.90
CA GLU A 272 -4.90 2.81 -21.20
C GLU A 272 -5.42 3.03 -22.61
N ALA A 273 -6.27 2.12 -23.11
CA ALA A 273 -6.91 2.19 -24.42
C ALA A 273 -5.90 2.53 -25.54
N ALA A 274 -4.81 1.74 -25.62
CA ALA A 274 -3.71 1.92 -26.58
C ALA A 274 -3.05 3.31 -26.53
N GLY A 275 -3.07 3.96 -25.36
CA GLY A 275 -2.45 5.27 -25.17
C GLY A 275 -3.38 6.48 -25.33
N PHE A 276 -4.66 6.21 -25.57
CA PHE A 276 -5.66 7.29 -25.62
C PHE A 276 -5.78 8.02 -24.29
N PHE A 277 -5.80 7.27 -23.17
CA PHE A 277 -5.73 7.81 -21.83
C PHE A 277 -4.32 7.64 -21.27
N ARG A 278 -3.82 8.67 -20.63
CA ARG A 278 -2.52 8.68 -19.94
C ARG A 278 -2.62 9.48 -18.66
N PHE A 279 -2.19 8.84 -17.56
CA PHE A 279 -2.20 9.41 -16.22
C PHE A 279 -0.79 9.41 -15.68
N ASP A 280 -0.30 10.58 -15.32
CA ASP A 280 1.03 10.80 -14.76
C ASP A 280 0.91 11.13 -13.26
N SER A 281 1.90 10.69 -12.49
CA SER A 281 2.01 11.00 -11.07
C SER A 281 3.45 11.29 -10.69
N GLU A 282 3.62 12.28 -9.84
CA GLU A 282 4.86 12.68 -9.17
C GLU A 282 4.57 12.78 -7.67
N LEU A 283 5.37 12.10 -6.85
CA LEU A 283 5.24 12.14 -5.40
C LEU A 283 6.61 12.34 -4.76
N GLY A 284 6.66 13.18 -3.75
CA GLY A 284 7.80 13.33 -2.86
C GLY A 284 7.34 13.32 -1.42
N GLU A 285 7.99 12.52 -0.57
CA GLU A 285 7.69 12.48 0.84
C GLU A 285 8.95 12.40 1.68
N ALA A 286 8.91 12.91 2.89
CA ALA A 286 9.99 12.83 3.86
C ALA A 286 9.46 12.72 5.27
N GLU A 287 10.17 11.97 6.12
CA GLU A 287 9.95 11.88 7.56
C GLU A 287 11.27 12.12 8.28
N TRP A 288 11.22 12.97 9.30
CA TRP A 288 12.27 13.07 10.30
C TRP A 288 11.78 12.56 11.64
N SER A 289 12.52 11.62 12.23
CA SER A 289 12.21 11.11 13.57
C SER A 289 13.43 11.24 14.49
N SER A 290 13.21 11.76 15.70
CA SER A 290 14.25 11.91 16.73
C SER A 290 13.66 11.70 18.12
N GLY A 291 14.24 10.78 18.89
CA GLY A 291 13.68 10.33 20.14
C GLY A 291 12.28 9.77 19.93
N ARG A 292 11.27 10.38 20.57
CA ARG A 292 9.86 10.00 20.37
C ARG A 292 9.15 10.81 19.31
N HIS A 293 9.70 11.94 18.91
CA HIS A 293 9.07 12.87 17.98
C HIS A 293 9.22 12.40 16.53
N ARG A 294 8.17 12.61 15.75
CA ARG A 294 8.09 12.30 14.33
C ARG A 294 7.39 13.43 13.63
N MET A 295 7.97 13.93 12.55
CA MET A 295 7.34 14.88 11.64
C MET A 295 7.52 14.41 10.21
N TYR A 296 6.51 14.65 9.39
CA TYR A 296 6.57 14.25 7.97
C TYR A 296 5.85 15.25 7.10
N TYR A 297 6.21 15.21 5.84
CA TYR A 297 5.60 15.98 4.79
C TYR A 297 5.55 15.16 3.51
N GLN A 298 4.44 15.27 2.77
CA GLN A 298 4.23 14.64 1.48
C GLN A 298 3.69 15.68 0.50
N PHE A 299 4.22 15.68 -0.70
CA PHE A 299 3.70 16.41 -1.85
C PHE A 299 3.39 15.41 -2.96
N GLU A 300 2.26 15.60 -3.61
CA GLU A 300 1.82 14.78 -4.71
C GLU A 300 1.21 15.64 -5.81
N ARG A 301 1.51 15.30 -7.06
CA ARG A 301 0.84 15.82 -8.25
C ARG A 301 0.46 14.64 -9.13
N THR A 302 -0.85 14.36 -9.23
CA THR A 302 -1.36 13.14 -9.86
C THR A 302 -2.52 13.46 -10.79
N ASP A 303 -2.46 12.91 -12.01
CA ASP A 303 -3.58 12.88 -12.94
C ASP A 303 -4.48 11.68 -12.60
N ARG A 304 -5.79 11.92 -12.51
CA ARG A 304 -6.77 10.90 -12.16
C ARG A 304 -7.93 10.88 -13.16
N PRO A 305 -8.38 9.70 -13.63
CA PRO A 305 -9.65 9.59 -14.32
C PRO A 305 -10.78 9.85 -13.33
N GLU A 306 -11.74 10.65 -13.74
CA GLU A 306 -13.01 10.76 -13.06
C GLU A 306 -14.00 9.85 -13.76
N GLU A 307 -14.38 8.78 -13.08
CA GLU A 307 -15.19 7.72 -13.64
C GLU A 307 -16.66 7.85 -13.21
N GLU A 308 -17.57 7.15 -13.89
CA GLU A 308 -18.99 7.13 -13.55
C GLU A 308 -19.23 6.75 -12.09
N ARG A 309 -18.43 5.84 -11.53
CA ARG A 309 -18.51 5.44 -10.11
C ARG A 309 -18.19 6.57 -9.14
N THR A 310 -17.43 7.59 -9.55
CA THR A 310 -17.20 8.80 -8.75
C THR A 310 -18.49 9.56 -8.50
N LEU A 311 -19.45 9.46 -9.40
CA LEU A 311 -20.78 10.08 -9.25
C LEU A 311 -21.73 9.26 -8.39
N ASP A 312 -21.30 8.09 -7.89
CA ASP A 312 -22.10 7.22 -7.03
C ASP A 312 -21.56 7.19 -5.59
N PRO A 313 -21.84 8.22 -4.77
CA PRO A 313 -21.33 8.30 -3.40
C PRO A 313 -21.88 7.21 -2.48
N PHE A 314 -22.90 6.47 -2.93
CA PHE A 314 -23.50 5.36 -2.17
C PHE A 314 -22.91 4.01 -2.49
N ARG A 315 -21.93 3.95 -3.42
CA ARG A 315 -21.26 2.71 -3.83
C ARG A 315 -22.26 1.63 -4.25
N SER A 316 -23.25 2.03 -5.03
CA SER A 316 -24.29 1.10 -5.48
C SER A 316 -23.66 -0.09 -6.24
N LEU A 317 -24.29 -1.27 -6.11
CA LEU A 317 -23.88 -2.50 -6.81
C LEU A 317 -24.23 -2.44 -8.31
N ARG A 318 -23.84 -1.38 -9.00
CA ARG A 318 -24.00 -1.32 -10.45
C ARG A 318 -22.85 -2.09 -11.13
N PRO A 319 -23.11 -2.74 -12.29
CA PRO A 319 -22.03 -3.24 -13.12
C PRO A 319 -21.07 -2.08 -13.42
N HIS A 320 -19.81 -2.28 -13.12
CA HIS A 320 -18.80 -1.32 -13.53
C HIS A 320 -18.62 -1.39 -15.04
N LEU A 321 -18.83 -0.27 -15.70
CA LEU A 321 -18.54 -0.15 -17.12
C LEU A 321 -17.11 0.32 -17.27
N GLU A 322 -16.28 -0.54 -17.79
CA GLU A 322 -14.92 -0.20 -18.14
C GLU A 322 -14.91 0.97 -19.14
N ASN A 323 -13.99 1.89 -18.99
CA ASN A 323 -13.86 3.12 -19.76
C ASN A 323 -15.02 4.15 -19.58
N SER A 324 -15.72 4.11 -18.48
CA SER A 324 -16.69 5.14 -18.12
C SER A 324 -16.03 6.45 -17.66
N ILE A 325 -14.89 6.81 -18.24
CA ILE A 325 -14.15 8.02 -17.89
C ILE A 325 -14.90 9.26 -18.34
N LEU A 326 -15.36 10.03 -17.37
CA LEU A 326 -16.16 11.26 -17.57
C LEU A 326 -15.29 12.50 -17.77
N GLY A 327 -14.03 12.42 -17.40
CA GLY A 327 -13.04 13.48 -17.50
C GLY A 327 -11.74 13.11 -16.81
N THR A 328 -10.76 13.98 -16.86
CA THR A 328 -9.47 13.80 -16.17
C THR A 328 -9.20 15.03 -15.33
N THR A 329 -8.82 14.82 -14.08
CA THR A 329 -8.43 15.87 -13.14
C THR A 329 -6.96 15.72 -12.76
N ARG A 330 -6.34 16.82 -12.37
CA ARG A 330 -5.01 16.89 -11.78
C ARG A 330 -5.12 17.35 -10.35
N TRP A 331 -4.63 16.53 -9.45
CA TRP A 331 -4.58 16.78 -8.02
C TRP A 331 -3.17 17.20 -7.62
N ALA A 332 -3.05 18.36 -7.00
CA ALA A 332 -1.84 18.79 -6.32
C ALA A 332 -2.13 18.80 -4.82
N VAL A 333 -1.48 17.89 -4.08
CA VAL A 333 -1.80 17.63 -2.67
C VAL A 333 -0.57 17.83 -1.81
N HIS A 334 -0.74 18.52 -0.70
CA HIS A 334 0.25 18.72 0.35
C HIS A 334 -0.29 18.11 1.63
N THR A 335 0.47 17.23 2.27
CA THR A 335 0.14 16.63 3.55
C THR A 335 1.27 16.81 4.53
N ALA A 336 0.99 17.25 5.73
CA ALA A 336 1.97 17.39 6.80
C ALA A 336 1.43 16.79 8.09
N GLY A 337 2.29 16.12 8.84
CA GLY A 337 1.90 15.51 10.11
C GLY A 337 2.98 15.57 11.17
N PHE A 338 2.53 15.48 12.41
CA PHE A 338 3.38 15.39 13.60
C PHE A 338 2.81 14.36 14.56
N GLY A 339 3.67 13.54 15.15
CA GLY A 339 3.29 12.53 16.12
C GLY A 339 4.38 12.24 17.15
N GLU A 340 3.99 11.53 18.19
CA GLU A 340 4.90 11.06 19.22
C GLU A 340 4.78 9.56 19.43
N ARG A 341 5.89 8.84 19.45
CA ARG A 341 5.97 7.39 19.62
C ARG A 341 6.26 7.04 21.08
N PHE A 342 5.40 6.21 21.66
CA PHE A 342 5.54 5.67 23.00
C PHE A 342 5.63 4.15 22.93
N ALA A 343 6.68 3.59 23.53
CA ALA A 343 6.78 2.16 23.74
C ALA A 343 6.21 1.83 25.13
N VAL A 344 5.23 0.95 25.16
CA VAL A 344 4.57 0.51 26.40
C VAL A 344 4.65 -1.03 26.51
N LEU A 345 4.23 -1.60 27.65
CA LEU A 345 4.27 -3.03 27.92
C LEU A 345 5.64 -3.67 27.61
N ALA A 346 6.71 -3.08 28.15
CA ALA A 346 8.09 -3.52 27.91
C ALA A 346 8.43 -3.58 26.40
N HIS A 347 8.09 -2.54 25.66
CA HIS A 347 8.31 -2.38 24.21
C HIS A 347 7.52 -3.33 23.30
N ARG A 348 6.51 -4.03 23.82
CA ARG A 348 5.68 -4.94 23.03
C ARG A 348 4.58 -4.23 22.24
N LEU A 349 4.13 -3.08 22.73
CA LEU A 349 3.13 -2.23 22.08
C LEU A 349 3.72 -0.84 21.86
N ARG A 350 3.58 -0.32 20.67
CA ARG A 350 3.87 1.06 20.30
C ARG A 350 2.55 1.80 20.13
N ILE A 351 2.45 2.95 20.78
CA ILE A 351 1.30 3.86 20.67
C ILE A 351 1.85 5.17 20.11
N GLU A 352 1.24 5.66 19.04
CA GLU A 352 1.62 6.89 18.37
C GLU A 352 0.40 7.78 18.16
N PRO A 353 0.07 8.71 19.08
CA PRO A 353 -0.84 9.81 18.78
C PRO A 353 -0.20 10.75 17.77
N PHE A 354 -0.99 11.18 16.77
CA PHE A 354 -0.53 12.13 15.76
C PHE A 354 -1.68 12.99 15.22
N ILE A 355 -1.29 14.08 14.59
CA ILE A 355 -2.17 14.94 13.81
C ILE A 355 -1.63 15.04 12.38
N GLU A 356 -2.54 15.12 11.42
CA GLU A 356 -2.22 15.27 10.00
C GLU A 356 -3.16 16.31 9.39
N ALA A 357 -2.62 17.19 8.57
CA ALA A 357 -3.38 18.16 7.80
C ALA A 357 -3.00 18.05 6.34
N SER A 358 -4.00 18.07 5.46
CA SER A 358 -3.83 18.03 4.02
C SER A 358 -4.52 19.21 3.37
N TYR A 359 -3.88 19.73 2.32
CA TYR A 359 -4.45 20.71 1.40
C TYR A 359 -4.28 20.20 -0.01
N ALA A 360 -5.35 20.25 -0.81
CA ALA A 360 -5.28 19.92 -2.22
C ALA A 360 -5.92 20.98 -3.10
N ARG A 361 -5.42 21.05 -4.32
CA ARG A 361 -6.03 21.78 -5.41
C ARG A 361 -6.27 20.88 -6.60
N VAL A 362 -7.48 20.94 -7.14
CA VAL A 362 -7.91 20.14 -8.28
C VAL A 362 -8.06 21.01 -9.51
N THR A 363 -7.62 20.50 -10.66
CA THR A 363 -7.74 21.17 -11.97
C THR A 363 -8.27 20.16 -12.98
N ASP A 364 -9.33 20.52 -13.69
CA ASP A 364 -9.82 19.75 -14.83
C ASP A 364 -8.82 19.91 -15.99
N ILE A 365 -8.21 18.80 -16.46
CA ILE A 365 -7.12 18.82 -17.47
C ILE A 365 -7.46 18.09 -18.76
N GLY A 366 -8.50 17.26 -18.76
CA GLY A 366 -8.94 16.47 -19.90
C GLY A 366 -10.33 16.86 -20.37
N GLY A 367 -10.62 16.52 -21.64
CA GLY A 367 -11.97 16.62 -22.18
C GLY A 367 -12.94 15.69 -21.44
N GLY A 368 -14.21 16.01 -21.43
CA GLY A 368 -15.26 15.23 -20.81
C GLY A 368 -16.38 16.10 -20.23
N ILE A 369 -17.30 15.48 -19.55
CA ILE A 369 -18.45 16.13 -18.93
C ILE A 369 -18.26 16.37 -17.42
N PHE A 370 -17.20 15.82 -16.82
CA PHE A 370 -16.90 16.02 -15.40
C PHE A 370 -16.37 17.44 -15.15
N SER A 371 -16.87 18.07 -14.13
CA SER A 371 -16.39 19.35 -13.60
C SER A 371 -16.17 19.22 -12.09
N SER A 372 -14.93 19.36 -11.65
CA SER A 372 -14.58 19.29 -10.23
C SER A 372 -15.31 20.38 -9.41
N GLU A 373 -15.45 21.58 -9.97
CA GLU A 373 -16.17 22.66 -9.30
C GLU A 373 -17.68 22.38 -9.14
N SER A 374 -18.31 21.78 -10.17
CA SER A 374 -19.72 21.41 -10.09
C SER A 374 -19.96 20.23 -9.14
N PHE A 375 -19.02 19.28 -9.08
CA PHE A 375 -19.17 18.07 -8.29
C PHE A 375 -18.83 18.27 -6.81
N TYR A 376 -17.78 19.04 -6.52
CA TYR A 376 -17.32 19.29 -5.15
C TYR A 376 -17.77 20.67 -4.61
N GLY A 377 -18.29 21.56 -5.45
CA GLY A 377 -18.62 22.94 -5.10
C GLY A 377 -17.44 23.90 -5.08
N ARG A 378 -16.21 23.40 -5.16
CA ARG A 378 -14.95 24.18 -5.21
C ARG A 378 -13.77 23.31 -5.68
N ARG A 379 -12.62 23.94 -5.87
CA ARG A 379 -11.38 23.31 -6.35
C ARG A 379 -10.29 23.21 -5.30
N ASP A 380 -10.49 23.80 -4.14
CA ASP A 380 -9.57 23.76 -3.01
C ASP A 380 -10.15 22.90 -1.89
N PHE A 381 -9.33 22.02 -1.34
CA PHE A 381 -9.74 20.97 -0.39
C PHE A 381 -8.88 21.04 0.87
N TRP A 382 -9.47 20.75 2.00
CA TRP A 382 -8.79 20.61 3.28
C TRP A 382 -9.22 19.34 3.96
N ALA A 383 -8.27 18.64 4.54
CA ALA A 383 -8.52 17.52 5.43
C ALA A 383 -7.73 17.70 6.71
N LEU A 384 -8.34 17.34 7.84
CA LEU A 384 -7.70 17.33 9.15
C LEU A 384 -7.96 16.00 9.82
N THR A 385 -6.89 15.35 10.28
CA THR A 385 -6.96 14.07 10.97
C THR A 385 -6.29 14.17 12.34
N ALA A 386 -6.97 13.68 13.37
CA ALA A 386 -6.38 13.39 14.66
C ALA A 386 -6.50 11.89 14.92
N ALA A 387 -5.38 11.23 15.19
CA ALA A 387 -5.36 9.77 15.21
C ALA A 387 -4.41 9.18 16.25
N VAL A 388 -4.62 7.90 16.56
CA VAL A 388 -3.73 7.09 17.37
C VAL A 388 -3.39 5.81 16.62
N ARG A 389 -2.11 5.65 16.25
CA ARG A 389 -1.58 4.41 15.64
C ARG A 389 -1.17 3.44 16.74
N LEU A 390 -1.58 2.20 16.62
CA LEU A 390 -1.25 1.10 17.52
C LEU A 390 -0.51 0.02 16.74
N ALA A 391 0.67 -0.38 17.20
CA ALA A 391 1.44 -1.43 16.55
C ALA A 391 2.04 -2.38 17.58
N ALA A 392 1.88 -3.68 17.37
CA ALA A 392 2.44 -4.75 18.19
C ALA A 392 3.32 -5.66 17.32
N GLY A 393 4.51 -6.00 17.82
CA GLY A 393 5.49 -6.76 17.06
C GLY A 393 6.18 -5.93 15.96
N MET A 394 6.90 -6.62 15.08
CA MET A 394 7.61 -6.03 13.95
C MET A 394 6.86 -6.39 12.68
N MET A 395 6.32 -5.39 12.00
CA MET A 395 5.68 -5.57 10.70
C MET A 395 6.73 -5.90 9.63
N HIS A 396 6.40 -6.80 8.70
CA HIS A 396 7.20 -6.99 7.51
C HIS A 396 6.84 -5.92 6.46
N ARG A 397 7.73 -5.68 5.53
CA ARG A 397 7.51 -4.77 4.42
C ARG A 397 6.68 -5.47 3.36
N MET A 398 5.43 -5.06 3.17
CA MET A 398 4.54 -5.63 2.16
C MET A 398 5.09 -5.43 0.75
N GLY A 399 4.78 -6.38 -0.14
CA GLY A 399 5.19 -6.30 -1.55
C GLY A 399 6.65 -6.62 -1.84
N ARG A 400 7.40 -7.16 -0.86
CA ARG A 400 8.79 -7.57 -1.02
C ARG A 400 8.97 -9.05 -0.63
N TYR A 401 9.16 -9.89 -1.63
CA TYR A 401 9.24 -11.34 -1.45
C TYR A 401 10.58 -11.90 -1.92
N GLY A 402 10.93 -13.07 -1.43
CA GLY A 402 12.16 -13.74 -1.83
C GLY A 402 13.41 -12.89 -1.61
N VAL A 403 14.30 -12.81 -2.61
CA VAL A 403 15.56 -12.03 -2.51
C VAL A 403 15.35 -10.53 -2.31
N ALA A 404 14.18 -9.97 -2.73
CA ALA A 404 13.85 -8.57 -2.50
C ALA A 404 13.48 -8.31 -1.03
N GLY A 405 12.83 -9.27 -0.35
CA GLY A 405 12.52 -9.22 1.08
C GLY A 405 13.75 -9.33 1.96
N GLU A 406 14.70 -10.20 1.61
CA GLU A 406 15.97 -10.36 2.35
C GLU A 406 16.79 -9.08 2.38
N THR A 407 16.87 -8.37 1.26
CA THR A 407 17.62 -7.11 1.15
C THR A 407 17.01 -6.04 2.06
N SER A 408 15.68 -6.01 2.17
CA SER A 408 14.94 -5.11 3.05
C SER A 408 15.18 -5.41 4.53
N MET A 409 15.22 -6.70 4.92
CA MET A 409 15.44 -7.11 6.31
C MET A 409 16.89 -6.85 6.78
N ALA A 410 17.88 -7.06 5.91
CA ALA A 410 19.28 -6.78 6.24
C ALA A 410 19.48 -5.30 6.59
N ALA A 411 18.88 -4.39 5.81
CA ALA A 411 18.93 -2.95 6.09
C ALA A 411 18.31 -2.59 7.45
N MET A 412 17.20 -3.24 7.84
CA MET A 412 16.56 -3.02 9.15
C MET A 412 17.37 -3.59 10.34
N MET A 413 18.18 -4.63 10.14
CA MET A 413 18.96 -5.26 11.20
C MET A 413 20.29 -4.53 11.45
N GLU A 414 20.90 -3.90 10.45
CA GLU A 414 22.07 -3.05 10.61
C GLU A 414 21.78 -1.75 11.39
N GLU A 415 20.50 -1.39 11.53
CA GLU A 415 20.05 -0.18 12.21
C GLU A 415 19.75 -0.35 13.72
N ARG A 416 19.94 -1.55 14.29
CA ARG A 416 19.83 -1.81 15.74
C ARG A 416 21.18 -1.74 16.42
#